data_210664a59347424e39b9bc644e9f7010
#
_entry.id   210664a59347424e39b9bc644e9f7010
#
_cell.length_a   1.000
_cell.length_b   1.000
_cell.length_c   1.000
_cell.angle_alpha   90.00
_cell.angle_beta   90.00
_cell.angle_gamma   90.00
#
_symmetry.space_group_name_H-M   'P 1'
#
loop_
_entity.id
_entity.type
_entity.pdbx_description
1 polymer ?
#
loop_
_entity_poly.entity_id
_entity_poly.type
_entity_poly.pdbx_seq_one_letter_code
_entity_poly.pdbx_strand_id
1 'polypeptide(L)'
;MFTLNPNSPMPLVGQIVDGFRRLIADQSLKPGAKLPSIRGFAASHGVSVFTVVEAYDRLVAQGWLTSRANAGFFVKRRATDAPAAIAVPRPVADLRFNAQWYLKQIFENRNLPLKPGCGWLPHDWLFEDGVRRSLRQMAADGAELGGYGLPHGHMALRILVAESLAEHQIAVGAEQVLLTQGSSQALDLVARRLLKPGDPVLVDDPGYPNLMFMLRFLGARLIGVPRTPAGYDLQALEALLAEHRPKVFFTQPRLQSPTGSVMPLAQAYRLLQLAEANDLTLVENDICADMDPELRPSLASLDQLRRVVYVGSFSKTISPNIRVGYVVARPDLLDELAQLKMVSGLTSSDITERLAFGALTEGRWRKHLKSVRDRLADAHGRVAQRLTGLGFELFGEPKAGMYLWARHPDLPDGAELSQQAVGDGIMLGPGQLFLVEPRPTGWLRFNVAFSDDERLYRFLAAQIRLQEAA
;
A
#
# COMPACT_ATOMS: atom_id res chain seq x y z
N MET A 1 -8.96 -44.74 9.37
CA MET A 1 -8.22 -43.89 10.32
C MET A 1 -6.80 -43.75 9.79
N PHE A 2 -6.12 -42.63 10.03
CA PHE A 2 -4.75 -42.36 9.55
C PHE A 2 -3.69 -42.99 10.47
N THR A 3 -2.49 -43.26 9.95
CA THR A 3 -1.35 -43.82 10.69
C THR A 3 -0.42 -42.66 11.14
N LEU A 4 0.11 -42.78 12.36
CA LEU A 4 1.11 -41.84 12.89
C LEU A 4 2.52 -42.37 12.60
N ASN A 5 3.45 -41.51 12.21
CA ASN A 5 4.84 -41.84 11.97
C ASN A 5 5.74 -41.14 13.00
N PRO A 6 6.27 -41.87 14.00
CA PRO A 6 7.17 -41.30 15.01
C PRO A 6 8.46 -40.70 14.44
N ASN A 7 8.89 -41.12 13.26
CA ASN A 7 10.12 -40.69 12.60
C ASN A 7 9.89 -39.51 11.62
N SER A 8 8.67 -38.95 11.56
CA SER A 8 8.37 -37.80 10.75
C SER A 8 8.97 -36.51 11.35
N PRO A 9 9.44 -35.55 10.54
CA PRO A 9 9.85 -34.24 11.04
C PRO A 9 8.69 -33.45 11.67
N MET A 10 7.45 -33.87 11.40
CA MET A 10 6.25 -33.26 12.00
C MET A 10 5.95 -33.88 13.36
N PRO A 11 5.83 -33.11 14.45
CA PRO A 11 5.46 -33.63 15.77
C PRO A 11 4.14 -34.41 15.75
N LEU A 12 4.01 -35.42 16.61
CA LEU A 12 2.82 -36.27 16.68
C LEU A 12 1.51 -35.49 16.87
N VAL A 13 1.54 -34.41 17.67
CA VAL A 13 0.40 -33.50 17.82
C VAL A 13 -0.04 -32.93 16.46
N GLY A 14 0.92 -32.45 15.67
CA GLY A 14 0.67 -31.92 14.32
C GLY A 14 0.07 -32.96 13.38
N GLN A 15 0.60 -34.22 13.43
CA GLN A 15 0.10 -35.30 12.61
C GLN A 15 -1.36 -35.69 12.96
N ILE A 16 -1.70 -35.69 14.25
CA ILE A 16 -3.08 -35.93 14.70
C ILE A 16 -4.01 -34.84 14.22
N VAL A 17 -3.60 -33.56 14.37
CA VAL A 17 -4.38 -32.40 13.92
C VAL A 17 -4.62 -32.49 12.40
N ASP A 18 -3.58 -32.69 11.61
CA ASP A 18 -3.70 -32.77 10.16
C ASP A 18 -4.47 -33.96 9.67
N GLY A 19 -4.32 -35.11 10.35
CA GLY A 19 -5.09 -36.33 10.05
C GLY A 19 -6.60 -36.09 10.20
N PHE A 20 -7.03 -35.55 11.32
CA PHE A 20 -8.46 -35.25 11.52
C PHE A 20 -8.95 -34.14 10.59
N ARG A 21 -8.14 -33.11 10.32
CA ARG A 21 -8.51 -32.04 9.35
C ARG A 21 -8.78 -32.60 7.96
N ARG A 22 -7.96 -33.56 7.47
CA ARG A 22 -8.18 -34.22 6.18
C ARG A 22 -9.48 -35.02 6.19
N LEU A 23 -9.71 -35.87 7.21
CA LEU A 23 -10.94 -36.66 7.33
C LEU A 23 -12.21 -35.80 7.40
N ILE A 24 -12.12 -34.60 7.95
CA ILE A 24 -13.26 -33.67 7.99
C ILE A 24 -13.39 -32.95 6.63
N ALA A 25 -12.28 -32.55 6.00
CA ALA A 25 -12.27 -31.84 4.72
C ALA A 25 -12.79 -32.74 3.57
N ASP A 26 -12.42 -34.04 3.56
CA ASP A 26 -12.88 -35.03 2.58
C ASP A 26 -14.26 -35.63 2.92
N GLN A 27 -14.93 -35.10 3.95
CA GLN A 27 -16.25 -35.56 4.45
C GLN A 27 -16.28 -37.02 4.97
N SER A 28 -15.14 -37.67 5.19
CA SER A 28 -15.08 -38.98 5.85
C SER A 28 -15.58 -38.90 7.31
N LEU A 29 -15.41 -37.72 7.94
CA LEU A 29 -16.03 -37.38 9.22
C LEU A 29 -17.01 -36.23 9.02
N LYS A 30 -18.30 -36.53 9.04
CA LYS A 30 -19.39 -35.54 8.80
C LYS A 30 -19.57 -34.60 10.01
N PRO A 31 -20.11 -33.38 9.80
CA PRO A 31 -20.51 -32.50 10.90
C PRO A 31 -21.43 -33.24 11.90
N GLY A 32 -21.11 -33.11 13.18
CA GLY A 32 -21.80 -33.81 14.28
C GLY A 32 -21.24 -35.20 14.59
N ALA A 33 -20.34 -35.76 13.78
CA ALA A 33 -19.70 -37.02 14.08
C ALA A 33 -18.90 -36.93 15.38
N LYS A 34 -18.99 -37.96 16.22
CA LYS A 34 -18.22 -38.09 17.48
C LYS A 34 -16.84 -38.66 17.19
N LEU A 35 -15.80 -38.01 17.73
CA LEU A 35 -14.44 -38.49 17.68
C LEU A 35 -14.21 -39.60 18.72
N PRO A 36 -13.19 -40.45 18.51
CA PRO A 36 -12.73 -41.38 19.55
C PRO A 36 -12.43 -40.64 20.85
N SER A 37 -12.64 -41.30 21.98
CA SER A 37 -12.22 -40.71 23.24
C SER A 37 -10.70 -40.54 23.30
N ILE A 38 -10.22 -39.54 24.03
CA ILE A 38 -8.79 -39.26 24.20
C ILE A 38 -8.02 -40.52 24.57
N ARG A 39 -8.50 -41.26 25.58
CA ARG A 39 -7.87 -42.50 26.02
C ARG A 39 -7.95 -43.62 24.97
N GLY A 40 -9.08 -43.71 24.25
CA GLY A 40 -9.26 -44.69 23.19
C GLY A 40 -8.35 -44.42 22.00
N PHE A 41 -8.20 -43.18 21.58
CA PHE A 41 -7.30 -42.79 20.48
C PHE A 41 -5.82 -43.00 20.90
N ALA A 42 -5.45 -42.59 22.12
CA ALA A 42 -4.10 -42.78 22.64
C ALA A 42 -3.70 -44.29 22.66
N ALA A 43 -4.57 -45.14 23.17
CA ALA A 43 -4.33 -46.59 23.22
C ALA A 43 -4.23 -47.20 21.82
N SER A 44 -5.10 -46.83 20.88
CA SER A 44 -5.14 -47.39 19.52
C SER A 44 -3.96 -46.96 18.62
N HIS A 45 -3.29 -45.86 18.95
CA HIS A 45 -2.19 -45.32 18.14
C HIS A 45 -0.83 -45.35 18.88
N GLY A 46 -0.78 -45.86 20.11
CA GLY A 46 0.45 -45.97 20.90
C GLY A 46 1.07 -44.60 21.28
N VAL A 47 0.24 -43.60 21.51
CA VAL A 47 0.69 -42.24 21.87
C VAL A 47 0.25 -41.86 23.28
N SER A 48 0.90 -40.86 23.88
CA SER A 48 0.51 -40.36 25.20
C SER A 48 -0.87 -39.73 25.21
N VAL A 49 -1.61 -39.88 26.32
CA VAL A 49 -2.88 -39.18 26.54
C VAL A 49 -2.72 -37.68 26.38
N PHE A 50 -1.61 -37.12 26.88
CA PHE A 50 -1.32 -35.67 26.79
C PHE A 50 -1.18 -35.21 25.33
N THR A 51 -0.50 -36.00 24.47
CA THR A 51 -0.38 -35.72 23.02
C THR A 51 -1.76 -35.58 22.35
N VAL A 52 -2.70 -36.48 22.73
CA VAL A 52 -4.06 -36.45 22.16
C VAL A 52 -4.87 -35.28 22.72
N VAL A 53 -4.74 -34.97 24.01
CA VAL A 53 -5.39 -33.77 24.62
C VAL A 53 -4.97 -32.52 23.87
N GLU A 54 -3.67 -32.31 23.73
CA GLU A 54 -3.15 -31.13 23.03
C GLU A 54 -3.63 -31.05 21.58
N ALA A 55 -3.67 -32.15 20.86
CA ALA A 55 -4.17 -32.19 19.50
C ALA A 55 -5.66 -31.87 19.41
N TYR A 56 -6.49 -32.39 20.32
CA TYR A 56 -7.92 -32.13 20.35
C TYR A 56 -8.23 -30.72 20.76
N ASP A 57 -7.50 -30.16 21.73
CA ASP A 57 -7.63 -28.75 22.12
C ASP A 57 -7.27 -27.80 20.98
N ARG A 58 -6.21 -28.09 20.20
CA ARG A 58 -5.87 -27.34 18.98
C ARG A 58 -6.97 -27.40 17.93
N LEU A 59 -7.59 -28.58 17.73
CA LEU A 59 -8.71 -28.74 16.81
C LEU A 59 -9.96 -27.97 17.26
N VAL A 60 -10.21 -27.90 18.58
CA VAL A 60 -11.29 -27.09 19.16
C VAL A 60 -10.99 -25.59 18.97
N ALA A 61 -9.78 -25.14 19.30
CA ALA A 61 -9.34 -23.76 19.12
C ALA A 61 -9.39 -23.32 17.65
N GLN A 62 -9.08 -24.22 16.72
CA GLN A 62 -9.16 -23.98 15.28
C GLN A 62 -10.60 -24.08 14.71
N GLY A 63 -11.59 -24.41 15.56
CA GLY A 63 -12.99 -24.49 15.17
C GLY A 63 -13.37 -25.71 14.34
N TRP A 64 -12.56 -26.78 14.33
CA TRP A 64 -12.89 -28.07 13.69
C TRP A 64 -13.77 -28.93 14.56
N LEU A 65 -13.55 -28.86 15.88
CA LEU A 65 -14.27 -29.65 16.87
C LEU A 65 -15.02 -28.75 17.85
N THR A 66 -16.01 -29.35 18.51
CA THR A 66 -16.64 -28.80 19.71
C THR A 66 -16.57 -29.85 20.82
N SER A 67 -16.19 -29.42 22.03
CA SER A 67 -16.25 -30.25 23.22
C SER A 67 -17.63 -30.16 23.85
N ARG A 68 -18.18 -31.29 24.28
CA ARG A 68 -19.44 -31.34 25.07
C ARG A 68 -19.14 -32.00 26.41
N ALA A 69 -19.50 -31.32 27.49
CA ALA A 69 -19.28 -31.84 28.82
C ALA A 69 -19.84 -33.28 28.96
N ASN A 70 -19.05 -34.19 29.48
CA ASN A 70 -19.34 -35.63 29.67
C ASN A 70 -19.72 -36.44 28.39
N ALA A 71 -19.70 -35.80 27.20
CA ALA A 71 -20.08 -36.45 25.95
C ALA A 71 -18.90 -36.63 24.97
N GLY A 72 -17.82 -35.84 25.12
CA GLY A 72 -16.61 -35.94 24.32
C GLY A 72 -16.52 -34.87 23.21
N PHE A 73 -15.77 -35.16 22.15
CA PHE A 73 -15.48 -34.25 21.07
C PHE A 73 -16.29 -34.59 19.80
N PHE A 74 -16.81 -33.58 19.13
CA PHE A 74 -17.64 -33.72 17.95
C PHE A 74 -17.18 -32.78 16.83
N VAL A 75 -17.29 -33.22 15.59
CA VAL A 75 -17.01 -32.37 14.41
C VAL A 75 -17.98 -31.20 14.42
N LYS A 76 -17.44 -29.99 14.38
CA LYS A 76 -18.22 -28.75 14.35
C LYS A 76 -18.76 -28.50 12.93
N ARG A 77 -20.04 -28.15 12.80
CA ARG A 77 -20.58 -27.66 11.55
C ARG A 77 -19.95 -26.31 11.24
N ARG A 78 -19.23 -26.19 10.12
CA ARG A 78 -18.64 -24.92 9.71
C ARG A 78 -19.65 -24.10 8.92
N ALA A 79 -19.52 -22.79 8.98
CA ALA A 79 -20.36 -21.88 8.17
C ALA A 79 -20.18 -22.13 6.65
N THR A 80 -19.05 -22.72 6.24
CA THR A 80 -18.79 -23.18 4.86
C THR A 80 -19.58 -24.43 4.47
N ASP A 81 -20.14 -25.18 5.45
CA ASP A 81 -21.01 -26.33 5.19
C ASP A 81 -22.49 -25.93 5.04
N ALA A 82 -22.82 -24.66 5.22
CA ALA A 82 -24.11 -24.14 4.79
C ALA A 82 -24.17 -24.27 3.25
N PRO A 83 -25.31 -24.73 2.67
CA PRO A 83 -25.48 -24.68 1.23
C PRO A 83 -25.14 -23.26 0.80
N ALA A 84 -24.25 -23.13 -0.19
CA ALA A 84 -23.84 -21.82 -0.69
C ALA A 84 -25.12 -20.99 -0.83
N ALA A 85 -25.22 -19.92 -0.05
CA ALA A 85 -26.35 -19.01 -0.16
C ALA A 85 -26.47 -18.75 -1.65
N ILE A 86 -27.62 -19.07 -2.24
CA ILE A 86 -27.92 -18.84 -3.65
C ILE A 86 -27.41 -17.43 -3.88
N ALA A 87 -26.33 -17.31 -4.67
CA ALA A 87 -25.81 -15.99 -5.03
C ALA A 87 -26.99 -15.31 -5.70
N VAL A 88 -27.70 -14.49 -4.92
CA VAL A 88 -28.65 -13.55 -5.50
C VAL A 88 -27.80 -12.83 -6.53
N PRO A 89 -28.13 -12.89 -7.84
CA PRO A 89 -27.42 -12.11 -8.81
C PRO A 89 -27.50 -10.69 -8.28
N ARG A 90 -26.38 -10.18 -7.77
CA ARG A 90 -26.31 -8.75 -7.46
C ARG A 90 -26.67 -8.11 -8.78
N PRO A 91 -27.71 -7.24 -8.82
CA PRO A 91 -27.97 -6.51 -10.04
C PRO A 91 -26.62 -6.00 -10.49
N VAL A 92 -26.34 -6.07 -11.78
CA VAL A 92 -25.17 -5.42 -12.39
C VAL A 92 -25.40 -3.95 -12.11
N ALA A 93 -25.15 -3.57 -10.84
CA ALA A 93 -25.26 -2.22 -10.38
C ALA A 93 -24.20 -1.50 -11.17
N ASP A 94 -24.68 -0.55 -11.95
CA ASP A 94 -23.96 0.54 -12.54
C ASP A 94 -22.46 0.48 -12.18
N LEU A 95 -21.67 -0.20 -13.02
CA LEU A 95 -20.23 -0.33 -12.85
C LEU A 95 -19.59 1.04 -13.10
N ARG A 96 -20.12 2.07 -12.40
CA ARG A 96 -19.48 3.38 -12.39
C ARG A 96 -18.12 3.19 -11.79
N PHE A 97 -17.13 3.46 -12.59
CA PHE A 97 -15.76 3.52 -12.21
C PHE A 97 -15.62 4.52 -11.05
N ASN A 98 -15.59 4.01 -9.83
CA ASN A 98 -15.47 4.83 -8.62
C ASN A 98 -14.34 4.29 -7.74
N ALA A 99 -13.99 5.07 -6.73
CA ALA A 99 -13.01 4.70 -5.72
C ALA A 99 -13.22 3.32 -5.13
N GLN A 100 -14.47 2.97 -4.86
CA GLN A 100 -14.85 1.69 -4.26
C GLN A 100 -14.54 0.51 -5.17
N TRP A 101 -14.84 0.63 -6.47
CA TRP A 101 -14.48 -0.41 -7.44
C TRP A 101 -12.97 -0.63 -7.49
N TYR A 102 -12.19 0.46 -7.59
CA TYR A 102 -10.73 0.39 -7.67
C TYR A 102 -10.10 -0.21 -6.41
N LEU A 103 -10.53 0.24 -5.23
CA LEU A 103 -10.06 -0.32 -3.95
C LEU A 103 -10.43 -1.79 -3.83
N LYS A 104 -11.62 -2.19 -4.29
CA LYS A 104 -12.04 -3.58 -4.32
C LYS A 104 -11.14 -4.41 -5.23
N GLN A 105 -10.83 -3.95 -6.44
CA GLN A 105 -9.91 -4.64 -7.35
C GLN A 105 -8.51 -4.79 -6.72
N ILE A 106 -8.01 -3.76 -6.04
CA ILE A 106 -6.69 -3.77 -5.41
C ILE A 106 -6.62 -4.77 -4.25
N PHE A 107 -7.62 -4.77 -3.35
CA PHE A 107 -7.52 -5.46 -2.06
C PHE A 107 -8.27 -6.78 -1.99
N GLU A 108 -9.38 -6.94 -2.70
CA GLU A 108 -10.20 -8.15 -2.69
C GLU A 108 -9.82 -9.13 -3.81
N ASN A 109 -9.53 -8.64 -5.03
CA ASN A 109 -9.14 -9.48 -6.16
C ASN A 109 -7.62 -9.80 -6.14
N ARG A 110 -7.17 -10.45 -5.07
CA ARG A 110 -5.77 -10.87 -4.93
C ARG A 110 -5.30 -11.84 -6.02
N ASN A 111 -6.23 -12.48 -6.70
CA ASN A 111 -5.97 -13.55 -7.67
C ASN A 111 -5.72 -13.06 -9.10
N LEU A 112 -5.76 -11.75 -9.38
CA LEU A 112 -5.35 -11.24 -10.68
C LEU A 112 -3.85 -11.44 -10.85
N PRO A 113 -3.42 -12.23 -11.85
CA PRO A 113 -2.01 -12.61 -11.99
C PRO A 113 -1.12 -11.47 -12.47
N LEU A 114 -1.69 -10.45 -13.11
CA LEU A 114 -0.94 -9.32 -13.66
C LEU A 114 -1.54 -7.98 -13.20
N LYS A 115 -0.70 -7.10 -12.64
CA LYS A 115 -1.14 -5.86 -11.97
C LYS A 115 -0.41 -4.60 -12.46
N PRO A 116 -0.35 -4.31 -13.77
CA PRO A 116 0.35 -3.14 -14.29
C PRO A 116 -0.21 -1.81 -13.76
N GLY A 117 -1.47 -1.77 -13.30
CA GLY A 117 -2.09 -0.58 -12.73
C GLY A 117 -1.84 -0.35 -11.24
N CYS A 118 -1.12 -1.24 -10.53
CA CYS A 118 -0.97 -1.16 -9.08
C CYS A 118 0.00 -0.06 -8.61
N GLY A 119 -0.06 0.25 -7.30
CA GLY A 119 0.75 1.29 -6.67
C GLY A 119 1.84 0.79 -5.73
N TRP A 120 2.33 -0.44 -5.89
CA TRP A 120 3.38 -1.06 -5.06
C TRP A 120 4.35 -1.85 -5.92
N LEU A 121 5.48 -2.27 -5.35
CA LEU A 121 6.46 -3.14 -6.00
C LEU A 121 6.10 -4.63 -5.82
N PRO A 122 6.57 -5.52 -6.71
CA PRO A 122 6.53 -6.96 -6.49
C PRO A 122 7.18 -7.33 -5.16
N HIS A 123 6.68 -8.39 -4.49
CA HIS A 123 7.18 -8.77 -3.18
C HIS A 123 8.67 -9.12 -3.18
N ASP A 124 9.19 -9.70 -4.27
CA ASP A 124 10.61 -10.03 -4.47
C ASP A 124 11.51 -8.81 -4.74
N TRP A 125 10.91 -7.61 -4.93
CA TRP A 125 11.59 -6.32 -5.02
C TRP A 125 11.58 -5.56 -3.69
N LEU A 126 10.89 -6.06 -2.68
CA LEU A 126 10.80 -5.48 -1.35
C LEU A 126 11.87 -6.05 -0.42
N PHE A 127 12.19 -5.36 0.66
CA PHE A 127 13.23 -5.78 1.61
C PHE A 127 12.72 -6.82 2.63
N GLU A 128 11.98 -7.84 2.15
CA GLU A 128 11.39 -8.87 3.02
C GLU A 128 12.42 -9.62 3.87
N ASP A 129 13.59 -9.89 3.32
CA ASP A 129 14.66 -10.56 4.07
C ASP A 129 15.18 -9.72 5.23
N GLY A 130 15.26 -8.40 5.09
CA GLY A 130 15.58 -7.49 6.18
C GLY A 130 14.51 -7.55 7.27
N VAL A 131 13.23 -7.50 6.89
CA VAL A 131 12.11 -7.64 7.84
C VAL A 131 12.14 -8.99 8.55
N ARG A 132 12.40 -10.09 7.85
CA ARG A 132 12.51 -11.45 8.44
C ARG A 132 13.67 -11.55 9.44
N ARG A 133 14.81 -10.91 9.16
CA ARG A 133 15.95 -10.88 10.10
C ARG A 133 15.62 -10.04 11.32
N SER A 134 15.03 -8.86 11.13
CA SER A 134 14.58 -8.00 12.22
C SER A 134 13.57 -8.70 13.14
N LEU A 135 12.61 -9.47 12.58
CA LEU A 135 11.67 -10.30 13.34
C LEU A 135 12.39 -11.34 14.22
N ARG A 136 13.37 -12.05 13.65
CA ARG A 136 14.13 -13.06 14.42
C ARG A 136 14.93 -12.43 15.54
N GLN A 137 15.59 -11.31 15.26
CA GLN A 137 16.37 -10.57 16.25
C GLN A 137 15.49 -10.07 17.39
N MET A 138 14.36 -9.44 17.08
CA MET A 138 13.41 -8.95 18.09
C MET A 138 12.87 -10.09 18.98
N ALA A 139 12.61 -11.26 18.39
CA ALA A 139 12.18 -12.44 19.15
C ALA A 139 13.32 -13.00 20.05
N ALA A 140 14.58 -12.96 19.58
CA ALA A 140 15.73 -13.42 20.33
C ALA A 140 16.09 -12.47 21.49
N ASP A 141 15.94 -11.17 21.30
CA ASP A 141 16.26 -10.15 22.31
C ASP A 141 15.22 -10.07 23.44
N GLY A 142 14.15 -10.86 23.38
CA GLY A 142 13.10 -10.84 24.41
C GLY A 142 12.34 -9.53 24.47
N ALA A 143 12.09 -8.89 23.33
CA ALA A 143 11.40 -7.60 23.27
C ALA A 143 10.07 -7.63 24.04
N GLU A 144 9.83 -6.62 24.87
CA GLU A 144 8.56 -6.44 25.56
C GLU A 144 7.45 -6.13 24.54
N LEU A 145 6.41 -6.97 24.52
CA LEU A 145 5.31 -6.89 23.54
C LEU A 145 3.98 -6.46 24.15
N GLY A 146 3.92 -6.26 25.48
CA GLY A 146 2.69 -6.04 26.22
C GLY A 146 2.30 -4.57 26.40
N GLY A 147 3.18 -3.62 26.05
CA GLY A 147 2.95 -2.18 26.28
C GLY A 147 2.46 -1.45 25.02
N TYR A 148 1.85 -0.28 25.22
CA TYR A 148 1.62 0.67 24.14
C TYR A 148 2.95 1.30 23.67
N GLY A 149 3.04 1.60 22.38
CA GLY A 149 4.14 2.43 21.85
C GLY A 149 4.10 3.87 22.38
N LEU A 150 5.13 4.64 22.03
CA LEU A 150 5.16 6.07 22.35
C LEU A 150 4.22 6.87 21.44
N PRO A 151 3.62 7.98 21.88
CA PRO A 151 2.76 8.82 21.04
C PRO A 151 3.43 9.28 19.74
N HIS A 152 4.69 9.74 19.81
CA HIS A 152 5.46 10.12 18.63
C HIS A 152 6.06 8.93 17.87
N GLY A 153 6.04 7.73 18.45
CA GLY A 153 6.63 6.51 17.91
C GLY A 153 8.02 6.20 18.46
N HIS A 154 8.57 5.09 18.01
CA HIS A 154 9.82 4.50 18.49
C HIS A 154 11.01 5.45 18.32
N MET A 155 11.65 5.84 19.44
CA MET A 155 12.68 6.89 19.47
C MET A 155 13.85 6.60 18.54
N ALA A 156 14.38 5.37 18.54
CA ALA A 156 15.52 5.03 17.71
C ALA A 156 15.21 5.15 16.20
N LEU A 157 13.96 4.81 15.79
CA LEU A 157 13.54 5.00 14.40
C LEU A 157 13.38 6.49 14.06
N ARG A 158 12.88 7.30 14.99
CA ARG A 158 12.77 8.76 14.78
C ARG A 158 14.14 9.43 14.62
N ILE A 159 15.12 9.03 15.42
CA ILE A 159 16.52 9.48 15.28
C ILE A 159 17.06 9.09 13.90
N LEU A 160 16.89 7.84 13.50
CA LEU A 160 17.35 7.35 12.20
C LEU A 160 16.70 8.08 11.02
N VAL A 161 15.39 8.39 11.14
CA VAL A 161 14.67 9.21 10.14
C VAL A 161 15.26 10.62 10.08
N ALA A 162 15.49 11.26 11.22
CA ALA A 162 16.09 12.60 11.27
C ALA A 162 17.50 12.63 10.64
N GLU A 163 18.34 11.63 10.95
CA GLU A 163 19.66 11.47 10.34
C GLU A 163 19.58 11.27 8.82
N SER A 164 18.66 10.43 8.35
CA SER A 164 18.42 10.22 6.91
C SER A 164 17.94 11.50 6.23
N LEU A 165 17.07 12.28 6.87
CA LEU A 165 16.60 13.56 6.34
C LEU A 165 17.71 14.62 6.30
N ALA A 166 18.65 14.60 7.24
CA ALA A 166 19.82 15.47 7.20
C ALA A 166 20.72 15.15 5.99
N GLU A 167 20.88 13.86 5.60
CA GLU A 167 21.56 13.49 4.35
C GLU A 167 20.85 14.10 3.11
N HIS A 168 19.54 14.34 3.20
CA HIS A 168 18.73 15.01 2.18
C HIS A 168 18.56 16.53 2.41
N GLN A 169 19.43 17.14 3.21
CA GLN A 169 19.45 18.58 3.49
C GLN A 169 18.19 19.10 4.21
N ILE A 170 17.48 18.26 4.95
CA ILE A 170 16.37 18.65 5.83
C ILE A 170 16.90 18.59 7.26
N ALA A 171 17.23 19.74 7.85
CA ALA A 171 17.81 19.83 9.19
C ALA A 171 16.72 19.73 10.26
N VAL A 172 16.53 18.53 10.82
CA VAL A 172 15.52 18.25 11.86
C VAL A 172 16.07 17.35 12.95
N GLY A 173 15.53 17.51 14.16
CA GLY A 173 15.74 16.56 15.26
C GLY A 173 14.65 15.49 15.33
N ALA A 174 14.89 14.48 16.16
CA ALA A 174 13.91 13.42 16.37
C ALA A 174 12.57 13.93 16.95
N GLU A 175 12.57 15.06 17.67
CA GLU A 175 11.37 15.70 18.19
C GLU A 175 10.45 16.25 17.10
N GLN A 176 11.00 16.51 15.91
CA GLN A 176 10.22 16.97 14.74
C GLN A 176 9.73 15.81 13.86
N VAL A 177 9.89 14.56 14.28
CA VAL A 177 9.44 13.37 13.56
C VAL A 177 8.30 12.69 14.31
N LEU A 178 7.15 12.54 13.69
CA LEU A 178 6.01 11.77 14.18
C LEU A 178 5.81 10.53 13.32
N LEU A 179 5.99 9.34 13.89
CA LEU A 179 5.71 8.09 13.19
C LEU A 179 4.21 7.85 13.06
N THR A 180 3.80 7.23 11.97
CA THR A 180 2.39 7.01 11.64
C THR A 180 2.17 5.62 11.03
N GLN A 181 0.91 5.18 10.96
CA GLN A 181 0.54 3.92 10.30
C GLN A 181 0.57 4.07 8.76
N GLY A 182 1.78 4.32 8.22
CA GLY A 182 2.04 4.67 6.83
C GLY A 182 1.67 6.12 6.50
N SER A 183 2.09 6.59 5.33
CA SER A 183 1.81 7.95 4.84
C SER A 183 0.32 8.29 4.75
N SER A 184 -0.56 7.29 4.61
CA SER A 184 -2.01 7.53 4.57
C SER A 184 -2.53 8.12 5.87
N GLN A 185 -2.08 7.64 7.03
CA GLN A 185 -2.43 8.24 8.32
C GLN A 185 -1.76 9.61 8.49
N ALA A 186 -0.51 9.78 8.04
CA ALA A 186 0.15 11.08 8.07
C ALA A 186 -0.65 12.14 7.32
N LEU A 187 -1.05 11.84 6.08
CA LEU A 187 -1.87 12.73 5.24
C LEU A 187 -3.24 13.00 5.87
N ASP A 188 -3.89 11.99 6.45
CA ASP A 188 -5.19 12.14 7.12
C ASP A 188 -5.10 13.06 8.35
N LEU A 189 -4.09 12.87 9.20
CA LEU A 189 -3.86 13.72 10.37
C LEU A 189 -3.61 15.18 9.96
N VAL A 190 -2.75 15.40 8.96
CA VAL A 190 -2.46 16.74 8.43
C VAL A 190 -3.73 17.38 7.85
N ALA A 191 -4.49 16.64 7.05
CA ALA A 191 -5.73 17.13 6.47
C ALA A 191 -6.76 17.50 7.54
N ARG A 192 -7.00 16.64 8.53
CA ARG A 192 -7.93 16.90 9.66
C ARG A 192 -7.53 18.11 10.48
N ARG A 193 -6.21 18.34 10.62
CA ARG A 193 -5.73 19.49 11.40
C ARG A 193 -5.85 20.80 10.63
N LEU A 194 -5.58 20.80 9.32
CA LEU A 194 -5.48 22.00 8.52
C LEU A 194 -6.77 22.40 7.79
N LEU A 195 -7.71 21.45 7.59
CA LEU A 195 -8.91 21.68 6.80
C LEU A 195 -10.18 21.52 7.62
N LYS A 196 -11.19 22.28 7.22
CA LYS A 196 -12.60 22.14 7.64
C LYS A 196 -13.45 21.72 6.43
N PRO A 197 -14.63 21.10 6.66
CA PRO A 197 -15.57 20.84 5.58
C PRO A 197 -15.90 22.12 4.80
N GLY A 198 -15.83 22.05 3.46
CA GLY A 198 -16.03 23.16 2.54
C GLY A 198 -14.78 23.95 2.19
N ASP A 199 -13.66 23.78 2.90
CA ASP A 199 -12.42 24.48 2.59
C ASP A 199 -11.89 24.10 1.19
N PRO A 200 -11.44 25.10 0.39
CA PRO A 200 -10.74 24.83 -0.86
C PRO A 200 -9.35 24.27 -0.58
N VAL A 201 -9.00 23.18 -1.26
CA VAL A 201 -7.69 22.53 -1.13
C VAL A 201 -7.13 22.24 -2.52
N LEU A 202 -5.87 22.62 -2.75
CA LEU A 202 -5.16 22.27 -3.97
C LEU A 202 -4.62 20.85 -3.90
N VAL A 203 -4.72 20.13 -5.01
CA VAL A 203 -4.13 18.81 -5.22
C VAL A 203 -3.56 18.71 -6.63
N ASP A 204 -2.61 17.83 -6.86
CA ASP A 204 -2.14 17.50 -8.22
C ASP A 204 -3.29 16.96 -9.09
N ASP A 205 -3.36 17.35 -10.37
CA ASP A 205 -4.30 16.82 -11.36
C ASP A 205 -3.57 16.53 -12.69
N PRO A 206 -3.35 15.24 -13.04
CA PRO A 206 -3.73 14.04 -12.29
C PRO A 206 -2.92 13.87 -10.99
N GLY A 207 -3.53 13.25 -9.97
CA GLY A 207 -2.96 13.12 -8.64
C GLY A 207 -3.23 11.78 -7.96
N TYR A 208 -2.84 11.66 -6.70
CA TYR A 208 -2.95 10.42 -5.92
C TYR A 208 -4.40 10.12 -5.50
N PRO A 209 -5.04 9.05 -6.00
CA PRO A 209 -6.47 8.80 -5.79
C PRO A 209 -6.88 8.71 -4.32
N ASN A 210 -6.13 7.94 -3.49
CA ASN A 210 -6.52 7.74 -2.10
C ASN A 210 -6.51 9.04 -1.29
N LEU A 211 -5.60 9.97 -1.60
CA LEU A 211 -5.60 11.30 -1.01
C LEU A 211 -6.87 12.07 -1.40
N MET A 212 -7.21 12.09 -2.68
CA MET A 212 -8.41 12.79 -3.17
C MET A 212 -9.69 12.21 -2.55
N PHE A 213 -9.77 10.88 -2.41
CA PHE A 213 -10.92 10.24 -1.75
C PHE A 213 -11.00 10.62 -0.27
N MET A 214 -9.88 10.59 0.44
CA MET A 214 -9.81 10.98 1.85
C MET A 214 -10.24 12.43 2.04
N LEU A 215 -9.74 13.35 1.23
CA LEU A 215 -10.10 14.77 1.30
C LEU A 215 -11.60 15.01 1.02
N ARG A 216 -12.19 14.26 0.06
CA ARG A 216 -13.64 14.28 -0.18
C ARG A 216 -14.44 13.76 1.02
N PHE A 217 -13.97 12.68 1.67
CA PHE A 217 -14.61 12.17 2.91
C PHE A 217 -14.56 13.18 4.06
N LEU A 218 -13.53 14.02 4.09
CA LEU A 218 -13.43 15.14 5.05
C LEU A 218 -14.31 16.34 4.67
N GLY A 219 -14.97 16.27 3.50
CA GLY A 219 -15.81 17.36 3.01
C GLY A 219 -15.04 18.52 2.38
N ALA A 220 -13.76 18.40 2.09
CA ALA A 220 -12.98 19.43 1.43
C ALA A 220 -13.36 19.61 -0.05
N ARG A 221 -13.29 20.83 -0.56
CA ARG A 221 -13.51 21.15 -1.98
C ARG A 221 -12.17 21.08 -2.73
N LEU A 222 -11.98 20.02 -3.50
CA LEU A 222 -10.76 19.78 -4.24
C LEU A 222 -10.66 20.70 -5.46
N ILE A 223 -9.47 21.24 -5.67
CA ILE A 223 -9.11 22.08 -6.83
C ILE A 223 -7.85 21.47 -7.44
N GLY A 224 -7.96 21.01 -8.69
CA GLY A 224 -6.86 20.36 -9.40
C GLY A 224 -5.87 21.38 -9.94
N VAL A 225 -4.60 21.21 -9.60
CA VAL A 225 -3.48 21.94 -10.22
C VAL A 225 -2.97 21.13 -11.40
N PRO A 226 -3.09 21.63 -12.66
CA PRO A 226 -2.69 20.87 -13.83
C PRO A 226 -1.21 20.51 -13.81
N ARG A 227 -0.91 19.24 -14.00
CA ARG A 227 0.45 18.72 -14.20
C ARG A 227 0.79 18.68 -15.67
N THR A 228 2.01 19.08 -16.00
CA THR A 228 2.61 18.96 -17.32
C THR A 228 3.84 18.04 -17.25
N PRO A 229 4.35 17.52 -18.39
CA PRO A 229 5.62 16.79 -18.39
C PRO A 229 6.78 17.57 -17.77
N ALA A 230 6.74 18.90 -17.86
CA ALA A 230 7.76 19.81 -17.32
C ALA A 230 7.44 20.31 -15.89
N GLY A 231 6.50 19.68 -15.17
CA GLY A 231 6.11 20.07 -13.82
C GLY A 231 4.70 20.64 -13.75
N TYR A 232 4.51 21.84 -13.20
CA TYR A 232 3.20 22.51 -13.11
C TYR A 232 3.01 23.56 -14.20
N ASP A 233 1.75 23.79 -14.56
CA ASP A 233 1.35 25.05 -15.17
C ASP A 233 1.27 26.13 -14.08
N LEU A 234 2.35 26.89 -13.94
CA LEU A 234 2.47 27.93 -12.90
C LEU A 234 1.48 29.07 -13.09
N GLN A 235 1.10 29.39 -14.34
CA GLN A 235 0.14 30.43 -14.63
C GLN A 235 -1.27 30.00 -14.18
N ALA A 236 -1.64 28.75 -14.45
CA ALA A 236 -2.88 28.17 -13.94
C ALA A 236 -2.88 28.14 -12.40
N LEU A 237 -1.76 27.76 -11.78
CA LEU A 237 -1.64 27.76 -10.32
C LEU A 237 -1.85 29.17 -9.72
N GLU A 238 -1.24 30.21 -10.29
CA GLU A 238 -1.42 31.59 -9.83
C GLU A 238 -2.88 32.04 -9.94
N ALA A 239 -3.57 31.70 -11.02
CA ALA A 239 -5.00 31.99 -11.20
C ALA A 239 -5.85 31.26 -10.13
N LEU A 240 -5.60 29.98 -9.88
CA LEU A 240 -6.31 29.19 -8.86
C LEU A 240 -6.10 29.76 -7.43
N LEU A 241 -4.89 30.21 -7.12
CA LEU A 241 -4.59 30.84 -5.83
C LEU A 241 -5.36 32.15 -5.65
N ALA A 242 -5.42 32.99 -6.69
CA ALA A 242 -6.15 34.25 -6.66
C ALA A 242 -7.67 34.06 -6.52
N GLU A 243 -8.24 33.10 -7.27
CA GLU A 243 -9.68 32.85 -7.31
C GLU A 243 -10.19 32.17 -6.04
N HIS A 244 -9.48 31.11 -5.58
CA HIS A 244 -10.02 30.23 -4.55
C HIS A 244 -9.43 30.45 -3.16
N ARG A 245 -8.27 31.11 -3.06
CA ARG A 245 -7.55 31.38 -1.81
C ARG A 245 -7.42 30.15 -0.90
N PRO A 246 -6.91 29.02 -1.42
CA PRO A 246 -6.72 27.81 -0.64
C PRO A 246 -5.64 28.02 0.41
N LYS A 247 -5.75 27.30 1.55
CA LYS A 247 -4.74 27.33 2.62
C LYS A 247 -3.74 26.20 2.54
N VAL A 248 -4.06 25.12 1.80
CA VAL A 248 -3.25 23.91 1.74
C VAL A 248 -3.15 23.40 0.31
N PHE A 249 -1.96 23.01 -0.09
CA PHE A 249 -1.68 22.28 -1.32
C PHE A 249 -1.01 20.95 -1.00
N PHE A 250 -1.69 19.84 -1.26
CA PHE A 250 -1.12 18.51 -1.20
C PHE A 250 -0.50 18.15 -2.55
N THR A 251 0.80 17.92 -2.56
CA THR A 251 1.55 17.68 -3.80
C THR A 251 2.56 16.55 -3.67
N GLN A 252 2.89 15.91 -4.78
CA GLN A 252 3.98 14.94 -4.92
C GLN A 252 4.98 15.46 -5.96
N PRO A 253 6.00 16.24 -5.54
CA PRO A 253 6.92 16.89 -6.47
C PRO A 253 7.84 15.92 -7.21
N ARG A 254 8.20 14.78 -6.58
CA ARG A 254 9.13 13.77 -7.10
C ARG A 254 8.43 12.47 -7.43
N LEU A 255 8.77 11.86 -8.59
CA LEU A 255 8.30 10.54 -9.00
C LEU A 255 6.78 10.40 -8.83
N GLN A 256 6.07 11.40 -9.31
CA GLN A 256 4.66 11.68 -9.05
C GLN A 256 3.74 10.53 -9.50
N SER A 257 2.76 10.21 -8.71
CA SER A 257 1.68 9.28 -9.08
C SER A 257 0.50 10.06 -9.67
N PRO A 258 0.09 9.80 -10.94
CA PRO A 258 0.45 8.62 -11.75
C PRO A 258 1.55 8.84 -12.78
N THR A 259 2.05 10.07 -12.96
CA THR A 259 2.81 10.48 -14.15
C THR A 259 4.28 10.04 -14.15
N GLY A 260 4.85 9.72 -12.99
CA GLY A 260 6.30 9.50 -12.83
C GLY A 260 7.13 10.79 -12.95
N SER A 261 6.50 11.94 -13.21
CA SER A 261 7.18 13.21 -13.43
C SER A 261 7.89 13.72 -12.17
N VAL A 262 8.86 14.59 -12.39
CA VAL A 262 9.60 15.30 -11.34
C VAL A 262 9.50 16.79 -11.60
N MET A 263 9.22 17.56 -10.55
CA MET A 263 9.17 19.02 -10.65
C MET A 263 10.59 19.59 -10.78
N PRO A 264 10.86 20.44 -11.78
CA PRO A 264 12.14 21.14 -11.92
C PRO A 264 12.43 22.05 -10.73
N LEU A 265 13.71 22.18 -10.36
CA LEU A 265 14.15 23.01 -9.23
C LEU A 265 13.67 24.48 -9.34
N ALA A 266 13.70 25.05 -10.54
CA ALA A 266 13.22 26.42 -10.75
C ALA A 266 11.73 26.58 -10.41
N GLN A 267 10.92 25.56 -10.71
CA GLN A 267 9.49 25.55 -10.34
C GLN A 267 9.30 25.33 -8.84
N ALA A 268 10.14 24.53 -8.18
CA ALA A 268 10.12 24.36 -6.73
C ALA A 268 10.31 25.71 -6.01
N TYR A 269 11.30 26.51 -6.44
CA TYR A 269 11.49 27.87 -5.92
C TYR A 269 10.29 28.77 -6.16
N ARG A 270 9.73 28.75 -7.39
CA ARG A 270 8.55 29.57 -7.70
C ARG A 270 7.34 29.15 -6.88
N LEU A 271 7.12 27.86 -6.69
CA LEU A 271 6.04 27.34 -5.85
C LEU A 271 6.19 27.80 -4.38
N LEU A 272 7.40 27.78 -3.84
CA LEU A 272 7.67 28.28 -2.47
C LEU A 272 7.40 29.79 -2.36
N GLN A 273 7.79 30.60 -3.36
CA GLN A 273 7.46 32.03 -3.40
C GLN A 273 5.94 32.26 -3.44
N LEU A 274 5.21 31.50 -4.26
CA LEU A 274 3.75 31.57 -4.32
C LEU A 274 3.11 31.14 -3.01
N ALA A 275 3.65 30.12 -2.36
CA ALA A 275 3.18 29.65 -1.06
C ALA A 275 3.37 30.74 0.01
N GLU A 276 4.50 31.44 0.01
CA GLU A 276 4.76 32.54 0.94
C GLU A 276 3.82 33.73 0.68
N ALA A 277 3.65 34.12 -0.57
CA ALA A 277 2.81 35.26 -0.95
C ALA A 277 1.31 35.05 -0.66
N ASN A 278 0.85 33.78 -0.62
CA ASN A 278 -0.57 33.43 -0.45
C ASN A 278 -0.88 32.76 0.91
N ASP A 279 0.06 32.77 1.85
CA ASP A 279 -0.05 32.04 3.14
C ASP A 279 -0.49 30.59 2.99
N LEU A 280 0.08 29.89 1.99
CA LEU A 280 -0.24 28.52 1.63
C LEU A 280 0.69 27.55 2.34
N THR A 281 0.13 26.54 3.00
CA THR A 281 0.89 25.38 3.51
C THR A 281 1.02 24.33 2.40
N LEU A 282 2.24 23.86 2.16
CA LEU A 282 2.53 22.79 1.23
C LEU A 282 2.65 21.46 2.00
N VAL A 283 1.95 20.44 1.56
CA VAL A 283 2.08 19.07 2.09
C VAL A 283 2.77 18.22 1.05
N GLU A 284 4.05 18.00 1.25
CA GLU A 284 4.91 17.23 0.34
C GLU A 284 4.79 15.74 0.64
N ASN A 285 4.13 15.00 -0.26
CA ASN A 285 4.02 13.54 -0.19
C ASN A 285 5.21 12.89 -0.91
N ASP A 286 6.29 12.63 -0.19
CA ASP A 286 7.56 12.15 -0.77
C ASP A 286 7.85 10.68 -0.49
N ILE A 287 6.84 9.85 -0.65
CA ILE A 287 6.89 8.40 -0.37
C ILE A 287 7.78 7.58 -1.32
N CYS A 288 8.27 8.21 -2.38
CA CYS A 288 9.16 7.60 -3.36
C CYS A 288 10.58 8.16 -3.31
N ALA A 289 10.93 8.98 -2.31
CA ALA A 289 12.26 9.59 -2.17
C ALA A 289 13.42 8.59 -2.35
N ASP A 290 13.33 7.45 -1.68
CA ASP A 290 14.34 6.37 -1.75
C ASP A 290 14.55 5.80 -3.16
N MET A 291 13.60 5.99 -4.08
CA MET A 291 13.68 5.51 -5.46
C MET A 291 14.33 6.52 -6.41
N ASP A 292 14.55 7.77 -5.97
CA ASP A 292 15.23 8.79 -6.76
C ASP A 292 16.75 8.59 -6.71
N PRO A 293 17.39 8.25 -7.85
CA PRO A 293 18.85 8.06 -7.86
C PRO A 293 19.63 9.38 -7.79
N GLU A 294 18.98 10.51 -8.12
CA GLU A 294 19.66 11.80 -8.25
C GLU A 294 19.66 12.62 -6.93
N LEU A 295 19.03 12.11 -5.87
CA LEU A 295 18.92 12.81 -4.59
C LEU A 295 18.52 14.30 -4.73
N ARG A 296 17.53 14.56 -5.60
CA ARG A 296 17.05 15.93 -5.88
C ARG A 296 16.54 16.60 -4.62
N PRO A 297 16.75 17.92 -4.47
CA PRO A 297 16.17 18.67 -3.36
C PRO A 297 14.64 18.51 -3.29
N SER A 298 14.13 18.33 -2.09
CA SER A 298 12.70 18.35 -1.79
C SER A 298 12.22 19.77 -1.51
N LEU A 299 10.91 20.03 -1.53
CA LEU A 299 10.38 21.32 -1.07
C LEU A 299 10.76 21.56 0.40
N ALA A 300 10.70 20.51 1.23
CA ALA A 300 11.09 20.59 2.63
C ALA A 300 12.55 20.99 2.82
N SER A 301 13.47 20.49 1.98
CA SER A 301 14.90 20.86 2.07
C SER A 301 15.14 22.31 1.66
N LEU A 302 14.37 22.84 0.71
CA LEU A 302 14.48 24.23 0.26
C LEU A 302 13.84 25.22 1.24
N ASP A 303 12.72 24.84 1.86
CA ASP A 303 11.94 25.68 2.77
C ASP A 303 12.31 25.52 4.25
N GLN A 304 13.04 24.45 4.62
CA GLN A 304 13.39 24.09 6.00
C GLN A 304 12.14 24.04 6.90
N LEU A 305 11.06 23.43 6.41
CA LEU A 305 9.78 23.18 7.10
C LEU A 305 9.05 24.46 7.61
N ARG A 306 9.37 25.63 7.09
CA ARG A 306 8.64 26.87 7.47
C ARG A 306 7.17 26.81 7.04
N ARG A 307 6.92 26.35 5.81
CA ARG A 307 5.59 26.20 5.20
C ARG A 307 5.34 24.79 4.65
N VAL A 308 6.35 23.93 4.63
CA VAL A 308 6.27 22.58 4.11
C VAL A 308 6.08 21.60 5.25
N VAL A 309 5.06 20.75 5.13
CA VAL A 309 4.87 19.54 5.91
C VAL A 309 5.36 18.37 5.05
N TYR A 310 6.36 17.65 5.52
CA TYR A 310 6.94 16.53 4.78
C TYR A 310 6.37 15.20 5.24
N VAL A 311 5.98 14.36 4.28
CA VAL A 311 5.41 13.02 4.54
C VAL A 311 6.23 11.95 3.82
N GLY A 312 6.79 11.04 4.60
CA GLY A 312 7.57 9.90 4.12
C GLY A 312 6.95 8.55 4.46
N SER A 313 7.46 7.48 3.85
CA SER A 313 6.94 6.12 4.06
C SER A 313 7.95 5.05 3.70
N PHE A 314 7.98 3.97 4.46
CA PHE A 314 8.77 2.77 4.17
C PHE A 314 8.01 1.71 3.37
N SER A 315 6.74 1.99 3.02
CA SER A 315 5.85 1.02 2.35
C SER A 315 6.30 0.66 0.93
N LYS A 316 7.08 1.53 0.26
CA LYS A 316 7.47 1.33 -1.14
C LYS A 316 8.78 0.57 -1.29
N THR A 317 9.62 0.57 -0.28
CA THR A 317 10.98 0.03 -0.33
C THR A 317 11.22 -1.10 0.66
N ILE A 318 10.62 -1.03 1.87
CA ILE A 318 10.74 -2.12 2.86
C ILE A 318 9.58 -3.11 2.68
N SER A 319 8.37 -2.71 3.05
CA SER A 319 7.17 -3.54 2.92
C SER A 319 5.91 -2.71 3.13
N PRO A 320 4.89 -2.82 2.26
CA PRO A 320 3.61 -2.16 2.48
C PRO A 320 2.85 -2.72 3.70
N ASN A 321 3.19 -3.93 4.17
CA ASN A 321 2.49 -4.60 5.26
C ASN A 321 2.92 -4.13 6.65
N ILE A 322 4.14 -3.61 6.82
CA ILE A 322 4.59 -3.09 8.11
C ILE A 322 3.83 -1.83 8.53
N ARG A 323 3.22 -1.12 7.59
CA ARG A 323 2.43 0.09 7.83
C ARG A 323 3.18 1.14 8.65
N VAL A 324 4.42 1.47 8.27
CA VAL A 324 5.21 2.54 8.90
C VAL A 324 5.46 3.66 7.90
N GLY A 325 5.15 4.87 8.33
CA GLY A 325 5.44 6.13 7.66
C GLY A 325 5.70 7.20 8.72
N TYR A 326 5.89 8.41 8.27
CA TYR A 326 6.17 9.52 9.18
C TYR A 326 5.74 10.86 8.58
N VAL A 327 5.48 11.82 9.44
CA VAL A 327 5.33 13.23 9.10
C VAL A 327 6.38 14.04 9.84
N VAL A 328 6.91 15.04 9.15
CA VAL A 328 7.89 15.98 9.69
C VAL A 328 7.38 17.39 9.43
N ALA A 329 7.35 18.20 10.46
CA ALA A 329 6.84 19.54 10.42
C ALA A 329 7.51 20.41 11.49
N ARG A 330 7.17 21.68 11.53
CA ARG A 330 7.54 22.57 12.65
C ARG A 330 6.94 22.06 13.96
N PRO A 331 7.60 22.31 15.11
CA PRO A 331 7.25 21.66 16.39
C PRO A 331 5.81 21.87 16.82
N ASP A 332 5.27 23.10 16.73
CA ASP A 332 3.92 23.46 17.11
C ASP A 332 2.84 22.61 16.38
N LEU A 333 2.98 22.47 15.06
CA LEU A 333 2.08 21.66 14.26
C LEU A 333 2.25 20.17 14.59
N LEU A 334 3.48 19.71 14.81
CA LEU A 334 3.75 18.31 15.11
C LEU A 334 3.10 17.86 16.42
N ASP A 335 3.15 18.72 17.46
CA ASP A 335 2.50 18.45 18.75
C ASP A 335 0.98 18.31 18.58
N GLU A 336 0.35 19.15 17.78
CA GLU A 336 -1.08 19.05 17.48
C GLU A 336 -1.42 17.77 16.69
N LEU A 337 -0.57 17.37 15.74
CA LEU A 337 -0.74 16.11 14.99
C LEU A 337 -0.58 14.90 15.92
N ALA A 338 0.37 14.95 16.88
CA ALA A 338 0.56 13.90 17.87
C ALA A 338 -0.65 13.77 18.81
N GLN A 339 -1.24 14.89 19.25
CA GLN A 339 -2.48 14.89 20.04
C GLN A 339 -3.64 14.29 19.23
N LEU A 340 -3.81 14.69 17.96
CA LEU A 340 -4.84 14.16 17.09
C LEU A 340 -4.66 12.65 16.87
N LYS A 341 -3.41 12.19 16.67
CA LYS A 341 -3.07 10.76 16.56
C LYS A 341 -3.48 10.00 17.82
N MET A 342 -3.18 10.53 19.02
CA MET A 342 -3.56 9.91 20.30
C MET A 342 -5.08 9.78 20.46
N VAL A 343 -5.83 10.81 20.12
CA VAL A 343 -7.30 10.79 20.22
C VAL A 343 -7.93 9.83 19.21
N SER A 344 -7.38 9.74 18.00
CA SER A 344 -7.95 8.93 16.89
C SER A 344 -7.51 7.47 16.89
N GLY A 345 -6.37 7.13 17.51
CA GLY A 345 -5.80 5.78 17.38
C GLY A 345 -4.76 5.42 18.45
N LEU A 346 -4.63 6.20 19.51
CA LEU A 346 -3.64 6.06 20.58
C LEU A 346 -2.20 6.15 20.02
N THR A 347 -1.58 5.00 19.77
CA THR A 347 -0.20 4.93 19.25
C THR A 347 -0.13 4.05 18.01
N SER A 348 0.92 4.19 17.23
CA SER A 348 1.27 3.19 16.21
C SER A 348 1.81 1.94 16.91
N SER A 349 1.88 0.82 16.19
CA SER A 349 2.45 -0.42 16.71
C SER A 349 3.97 -0.30 16.88
N ASP A 350 4.46 -0.33 18.11
CA ASP A 350 5.89 -0.33 18.43
C ASP A 350 6.63 -1.53 17.78
N ILE A 351 5.93 -2.66 17.65
CA ILE A 351 6.46 -3.86 16.97
C ILE A 351 6.83 -3.53 15.52
N THR A 352 5.93 -2.90 14.77
CA THR A 352 6.17 -2.60 13.35
C THR A 352 7.20 -1.50 13.16
N GLU A 353 7.27 -0.55 14.09
CA GLU A 353 8.27 0.51 14.10
C GLU A 353 9.68 -0.05 14.40
N ARG A 354 9.81 -0.97 15.36
CA ARG A 354 11.06 -1.71 15.62
C ARG A 354 11.47 -2.58 14.44
N LEU A 355 10.52 -3.22 13.74
CA LEU A 355 10.81 -3.97 12.52
C LEU A 355 11.36 -3.08 11.41
N ALA A 356 10.80 -1.88 11.24
CA ALA A 356 11.31 -0.91 10.28
C ALA A 356 12.73 -0.45 10.68
N PHE A 357 12.95 -0.11 11.96
CA PHE A 357 14.27 0.25 12.48
C PHE A 357 15.31 -0.84 12.22
N GLY A 358 15.01 -2.09 12.61
CA GLY A 358 15.92 -3.22 12.41
C GLY A 358 16.22 -3.51 10.93
N ALA A 359 15.22 -3.35 10.04
CA ALA A 359 15.43 -3.49 8.61
C ALA A 359 16.34 -2.39 8.03
N LEU A 360 16.19 -1.14 8.49
CA LEU A 360 16.97 -0.01 8.02
C LEU A 360 18.42 -0.04 8.53
N THR A 361 18.64 -0.51 9.75
CA THR A 361 19.97 -0.61 10.37
C THR A 361 20.72 -1.88 10.01
N GLU A 362 20.03 -2.83 9.37
CA GLU A 362 20.67 -4.03 8.82
C GLU A 362 21.55 -3.64 7.62
N GLY A 363 22.84 -3.93 7.67
CA GLY A 363 23.88 -3.40 6.78
C GLY A 363 23.70 -3.63 5.26
N ARG A 364 22.62 -4.30 4.84
CA ARG A 364 22.28 -4.56 3.42
C ARG A 364 21.26 -3.60 2.83
N TRP A 365 20.70 -2.70 3.64
CA TRP A 365 19.67 -1.75 3.19
C TRP A 365 20.10 -0.90 1.99
N ARG A 366 21.25 -0.25 2.06
CA ARG A 366 21.78 0.58 0.96
C ARG A 366 21.99 -0.22 -0.34
N LYS A 367 22.47 -1.46 -0.23
CA LYS A 367 22.64 -2.37 -1.37
C LYS A 367 21.29 -2.75 -1.99
N HIS A 368 20.28 -3.00 -1.13
CA HIS A 368 18.91 -3.28 -1.57
C HIS A 368 18.34 -2.09 -2.35
N LEU A 369 18.40 -0.87 -1.82
CA LEU A 369 17.94 0.33 -2.50
C LEU A 369 18.58 0.52 -3.88
N LYS A 370 19.91 0.33 -3.95
CA LYS A 370 20.61 0.38 -5.24
C LYS A 370 20.03 -0.63 -6.22
N SER A 371 19.85 -1.88 -5.80
CA SER A 371 19.28 -2.93 -6.66
C SER A 371 17.85 -2.58 -7.12
N VAL A 372 17.01 -2.01 -6.25
CA VAL A 372 15.65 -1.58 -6.62
C VAL A 372 15.70 -0.45 -7.67
N ARG A 373 16.58 0.55 -7.48
CA ARG A 373 16.77 1.65 -8.44
C ARG A 373 17.24 1.14 -9.81
N ASP A 374 18.24 0.26 -9.83
CA ASP A 374 18.77 -0.35 -11.06
C ASP A 374 17.64 -1.14 -11.79
N ARG A 375 16.90 -2.00 -11.08
CA ARG A 375 15.77 -2.76 -11.65
C ARG A 375 14.65 -1.86 -12.20
N LEU A 376 14.33 -0.76 -11.49
CA LEU A 376 13.34 0.21 -11.96
C LEU A 376 13.80 0.91 -13.23
N ALA A 377 15.06 1.36 -13.30
CA ALA A 377 15.62 2.03 -14.49
C ALA A 377 15.57 1.11 -15.72
N ASP A 378 15.98 -0.15 -15.57
CA ASP A 378 15.90 -1.16 -16.64
C ASP A 378 14.45 -1.42 -17.07
N ALA A 379 13.52 -1.53 -16.12
CA ALA A 379 12.10 -1.74 -16.40
C ALA A 379 11.49 -0.54 -17.14
N HIS A 380 11.84 0.69 -16.75
CA HIS A 380 11.39 1.89 -17.45
C HIS A 380 11.76 1.85 -18.93
N GLY A 381 13.01 1.55 -19.28
CA GLY A 381 13.47 1.47 -20.66
C GLY A 381 12.70 0.44 -21.48
N ARG A 382 12.55 -0.78 -20.95
CA ARG A 382 11.83 -1.86 -21.65
C ARG A 382 10.34 -1.56 -21.82
N VAL A 383 9.67 -1.13 -20.75
CA VAL A 383 8.22 -0.86 -20.80
C VAL A 383 7.92 0.34 -21.70
N ALA A 384 8.70 1.42 -21.62
CA ALA A 384 8.55 2.59 -22.48
C ALA A 384 8.69 2.20 -23.97
N GLN A 385 9.74 1.44 -24.32
CA GLN A 385 9.96 0.96 -25.68
C GLN A 385 8.81 0.10 -26.20
N ARG A 386 8.28 -0.80 -25.36
CA ARG A 386 7.17 -1.67 -25.75
C ARG A 386 5.87 -0.90 -25.94
N LEU A 387 5.56 0.05 -25.06
CA LEU A 387 4.35 0.89 -25.17
C LEU A 387 4.42 1.77 -26.43
N THR A 388 5.54 2.46 -26.65
CA THR A 388 5.72 3.30 -27.86
C THR A 388 5.72 2.48 -29.13
N GLY A 389 6.25 1.24 -29.09
CA GLY A 389 6.19 0.28 -30.20
C GLY A 389 4.76 -0.16 -30.57
N LEU A 390 3.79 -0.04 -29.65
CA LEU A 390 2.36 -0.24 -29.89
C LEU A 390 1.62 1.06 -30.26
N GLY A 391 2.29 2.21 -30.37
CA GLY A 391 1.66 3.49 -30.68
C GLY A 391 1.19 4.31 -29.45
N PHE A 392 1.53 3.89 -28.23
CA PHE A 392 1.20 4.69 -27.04
C PHE A 392 2.03 5.98 -26.98
N GLU A 393 1.37 7.07 -26.64
CA GLU A 393 1.98 8.35 -26.29
C GLU A 393 2.29 8.37 -24.79
N LEU A 394 3.54 8.65 -24.43
CA LEU A 394 3.94 8.83 -23.05
C LEU A 394 3.73 10.28 -22.62
N PHE A 395 3.26 10.50 -21.37
CA PHE A 395 3.13 11.84 -20.80
C PHE A 395 4.48 12.54 -20.62
N GLY A 396 5.53 11.77 -20.41
CA GLY A 396 6.90 12.21 -20.26
C GLY A 396 7.83 10.99 -20.27
N GLU A 397 9.11 11.23 -20.13
CA GLU A 397 10.14 10.17 -20.13
C GLU A 397 10.80 10.03 -18.73
N PRO A 398 10.06 9.60 -17.70
CA PRO A 398 10.67 9.39 -16.40
C PRO A 398 11.66 8.23 -16.47
N LYS A 399 12.83 8.43 -15.84
CA LYS A 399 13.92 7.43 -15.81
C LYS A 399 14.02 6.71 -14.47
N ALA A 400 13.12 7.02 -13.54
CA ALA A 400 13.12 6.49 -12.18
C ALA A 400 11.69 6.38 -11.63
N GLY A 401 11.56 5.74 -10.47
CA GLY A 401 10.26 5.53 -9.83
C GLY A 401 9.51 4.34 -10.41
N MET A 402 8.20 4.27 -10.13
CA MET A 402 7.40 3.09 -10.48
C MET A 402 6.52 3.27 -11.70
N TYR A 403 6.31 4.52 -12.20
CA TYR A 403 5.19 4.79 -13.09
C TYR A 403 5.58 5.36 -14.43
N LEU A 404 4.88 4.87 -15.46
CA LEU A 404 4.66 5.53 -16.74
C LEU A 404 3.18 5.88 -16.85
N TRP A 405 2.89 7.05 -17.40
CA TRP A 405 1.56 7.52 -17.72
C TRP A 405 1.44 7.63 -19.23
N ALA A 406 0.58 6.80 -19.82
CA ALA A 406 0.52 6.66 -21.27
C ALA A 406 -0.92 6.53 -21.77
N ARG A 407 -1.16 6.92 -23.02
CA ARG A 407 -2.45 6.76 -23.73
C ARG A 407 -2.22 6.25 -25.14
N HIS A 408 -3.24 5.65 -25.72
CA HIS A 408 -3.27 5.31 -27.14
C HIS A 408 -4.43 6.06 -27.81
N PRO A 409 -4.24 6.64 -29.03
CA PRO A 409 -5.31 7.38 -29.73
C PRO A 409 -6.59 6.56 -29.94
N ASP A 410 -6.45 5.30 -30.32
CA ASP A 410 -7.56 4.38 -30.61
C ASP A 410 -8.19 3.76 -29.36
N LEU A 411 -7.68 4.06 -28.15
CA LEU A 411 -8.22 3.57 -26.88
C LEU A 411 -8.64 4.78 -26.01
N PRO A 412 -9.73 5.48 -26.37
CA PRO A 412 -10.10 6.76 -25.74
C PRO A 412 -10.64 6.63 -24.32
N ASP A 413 -11.11 5.43 -23.90
CA ASP A 413 -11.64 5.19 -22.57
C ASP A 413 -10.85 4.11 -21.82
N GLY A 414 -9.96 4.55 -20.93
CA GLY A 414 -9.16 3.67 -20.07
C GLY A 414 -10.00 2.90 -19.04
N ALA A 415 -11.21 3.36 -18.68
CA ALA A 415 -12.08 2.66 -17.77
C ALA A 415 -12.71 1.43 -18.44
N GLU A 416 -13.22 1.59 -19.64
CA GLU A 416 -13.75 0.48 -20.43
C GLU A 416 -12.66 -0.58 -20.70
N LEU A 417 -11.50 -0.12 -21.15
CA LEU A 417 -10.33 -1.00 -21.37
C LEU A 417 -9.93 -1.76 -20.10
N SER A 418 -10.00 -1.10 -18.91
CA SER A 418 -9.68 -1.75 -17.65
C SER A 418 -10.72 -2.79 -17.23
N GLN A 419 -12.00 -2.61 -17.57
CA GLN A 419 -13.04 -3.61 -17.32
C GLN A 419 -12.81 -4.86 -18.19
N GLN A 420 -12.50 -4.67 -19.47
CA GLN A 420 -12.18 -5.77 -20.38
C GLN A 420 -10.93 -6.54 -19.91
N ALA A 421 -9.89 -5.82 -19.47
CA ALA A 421 -8.64 -6.40 -18.99
C ALA A 421 -8.80 -7.33 -17.77
N VAL A 422 -9.79 -7.07 -16.90
CA VAL A 422 -10.08 -7.95 -15.75
C VAL A 422 -10.46 -9.36 -16.20
N GLY A 423 -11.18 -9.51 -17.33
CA GLY A 423 -11.52 -10.80 -17.91
C GLY A 423 -10.28 -11.63 -18.30
N ASP A 424 -9.20 -10.96 -18.69
CA ASP A 424 -7.90 -11.58 -19.03
C ASP A 424 -6.94 -11.64 -17.81
N GLY A 425 -7.43 -11.37 -16.62
CA GLY A 425 -6.63 -11.42 -15.39
C GLY A 425 -5.66 -10.26 -15.23
N ILE A 426 -5.89 -9.12 -15.90
CA ILE A 426 -5.04 -7.95 -15.90
C ILE A 426 -5.72 -6.80 -15.15
N MET A 427 -5.02 -6.18 -14.19
CA MET A 427 -5.47 -4.99 -13.47
C MET A 427 -4.78 -3.74 -14.04
N LEU A 428 -5.45 -3.01 -14.91
CA LEU A 428 -4.98 -1.71 -15.39
C LEU A 428 -5.28 -0.59 -14.38
N GLY A 429 -4.62 0.55 -14.55
CA GLY A 429 -4.82 1.77 -13.76
C GLY A 429 -5.46 2.88 -14.59
N PRO A 430 -6.81 2.92 -14.73
CA PRO A 430 -7.48 3.86 -15.61
C PRO A 430 -7.37 5.30 -15.14
N GLY A 431 -7.22 6.21 -16.08
CA GLY A 431 -6.92 7.62 -15.85
C GLY A 431 -7.96 8.36 -15.04
N GLN A 432 -9.24 8.01 -15.20
CA GLN A 432 -10.35 8.63 -14.47
C GLN A 432 -10.17 8.64 -12.95
N LEU A 433 -9.46 7.66 -12.40
CA LEU A 433 -9.20 7.54 -10.95
C LEU A 433 -8.26 8.62 -10.44
N PHE A 434 -7.41 9.15 -11.30
CA PHE A 434 -6.34 10.09 -10.96
C PHE A 434 -6.75 11.55 -11.23
N LEU A 435 -7.94 11.79 -11.77
CA LEU A 435 -8.45 13.13 -12.03
C LEU A 435 -9.28 13.66 -10.86
N VAL A 436 -9.14 14.95 -10.58
CA VAL A 436 -9.98 15.63 -9.59
C VAL A 436 -11.44 15.59 -10.04
N GLU A 437 -11.71 15.90 -11.30
CA GLU A 437 -13.02 15.76 -11.94
C GLU A 437 -13.00 14.48 -12.79
N PRO A 438 -13.56 13.34 -12.33
CA PRO A 438 -13.58 12.11 -13.10
C PRO A 438 -14.31 12.29 -14.44
N ARG A 439 -13.60 12.05 -15.54
CA ARG A 439 -14.12 12.12 -16.92
C ARG A 439 -13.49 11.02 -17.77
N PRO A 440 -14.13 10.59 -18.85
CA PRO A 440 -13.54 9.65 -19.79
C PRO A 440 -12.18 10.14 -20.29
N THR A 441 -11.21 9.25 -20.29
CA THR A 441 -9.85 9.53 -20.76
C THR A 441 -9.13 8.25 -21.12
N GLY A 442 -8.35 8.27 -22.20
CA GLY A 442 -7.51 7.13 -22.63
C GLY A 442 -6.21 6.99 -21.82
N TRP A 443 -5.92 7.89 -20.91
CA TRP A 443 -4.72 7.77 -20.10
C TRP A 443 -4.79 6.58 -19.13
N LEU A 444 -3.65 5.90 -18.97
CA LEU A 444 -3.48 4.73 -18.10
C LEU A 444 -2.18 4.87 -17.32
N ARG A 445 -2.20 4.45 -16.05
CA ARG A 445 -0.97 4.28 -15.26
C ARG A 445 -0.42 2.88 -15.45
N PHE A 446 0.85 2.80 -15.81
CA PHE A 446 1.62 1.58 -15.87
C PHE A 446 2.69 1.57 -14.79
N ASN A 447 2.63 0.60 -13.89
CA ASN A 447 3.71 0.30 -12.96
C ASN A 447 4.75 -0.55 -13.67
N VAL A 448 5.92 0.02 -13.93
CA VAL A 448 6.95 -0.62 -14.75
C VAL A 448 7.42 -1.96 -14.18
N ALA A 449 7.38 -2.15 -12.86
CA ALA A 449 7.75 -3.40 -12.21
C ALA A 449 6.77 -4.57 -12.47
N PHE A 450 5.55 -4.28 -12.94
CA PHE A 450 4.53 -5.26 -13.29
C PHE A 450 4.13 -5.23 -14.76
N SER A 451 4.72 -4.34 -15.56
CA SER A 451 4.32 -4.13 -16.94
C SER A 451 5.22 -4.82 -17.97
N ASP A 452 6.28 -5.51 -17.54
CA ASP A 452 7.18 -6.27 -18.41
C ASP A 452 6.71 -7.73 -18.57
N ASP A 453 5.46 -7.92 -19.04
CA ASP A 453 4.84 -9.23 -19.25
C ASP A 453 4.15 -9.26 -20.61
N GLU A 454 4.42 -10.30 -21.39
CA GLU A 454 3.93 -10.48 -22.76
C GLU A 454 2.39 -10.50 -22.86
N ARG A 455 1.70 -10.96 -21.82
CA ARG A 455 0.23 -11.01 -21.77
C ARG A 455 -0.37 -9.61 -21.84
N LEU A 456 0.25 -8.62 -21.17
CA LEU A 456 -0.18 -7.23 -21.23
C LEU A 456 -0.17 -6.71 -22.67
N TYR A 457 0.94 -6.89 -23.37
CA TYR A 457 1.12 -6.34 -24.70
C TYR A 457 0.28 -7.06 -25.76
N ARG A 458 0.08 -8.38 -25.62
CA ARG A 458 -0.87 -9.13 -26.46
C ARG A 458 -2.29 -8.63 -26.27
N PHE A 459 -2.71 -8.39 -25.03
CA PHE A 459 -4.03 -7.81 -24.74
C PHE A 459 -4.17 -6.43 -25.37
N LEU A 460 -3.24 -5.51 -25.11
CA LEU A 460 -3.28 -4.14 -25.66
C LEU A 460 -3.31 -4.16 -27.20
N ALA A 461 -2.44 -4.93 -27.85
CA ALA A 461 -2.42 -5.06 -29.31
C ALA A 461 -3.73 -5.66 -29.88
N ALA A 462 -4.39 -6.57 -29.17
CA ALA A 462 -5.68 -7.10 -29.58
C ALA A 462 -6.78 -6.03 -29.51
N GLN A 463 -6.79 -5.21 -28.46
CA GLN A 463 -7.76 -4.11 -28.29
C GLN A 463 -7.59 -3.02 -29.36
N ILE A 464 -6.34 -2.65 -29.69
CA ILE A 464 -6.06 -1.68 -30.76
C ILE A 464 -6.61 -2.18 -32.10
N ARG A 465 -6.31 -3.43 -32.48
CA ARG A 465 -6.82 -4.02 -33.75
C ARG A 465 -8.34 -4.11 -33.80
N LEU A 466 -9.02 -4.33 -32.68
CA LEU A 466 -10.48 -4.35 -32.64
C LEU A 466 -11.08 -2.97 -32.91
N GLN A 467 -10.43 -1.90 -32.47
CA GLN A 467 -10.86 -0.53 -32.74
C GLN A 467 -10.57 -0.10 -34.16
N GLU A 468 -9.42 -0.51 -34.76
CA GLU A 468 -9.09 -0.24 -36.17
C GLU A 468 -10.07 -0.94 -37.15
N ALA A 469 -10.72 -2.02 -36.71
CA ALA A 469 -11.67 -2.80 -37.52
C ALA A 469 -13.13 -2.35 -37.35
N ALA A 470 -13.45 -1.48 -36.39
CA ALA A 470 -14.79 -0.99 -36.07
C ALA A 470 -15.09 0.34 -36.76
#